data_d1bbbd717666679b8158f8315265712d
#
_entry.id   d1bbbd717666679b8158f8315265712d
#
_cell.length_a   1.000
_cell.length_b   1.000
_cell.length_c   1.000
_cell.angle_alpha   90.00
_cell.angle_beta   90.00
_cell.angle_gamma   90.00
#
_symmetry.space_group_name_H-M   'P 1'
#
loop_
_entity.id
_entity.type
_entity.pdbx_description
1 polymer ?
#
loop_
_entity_poly.entity_id
_entity_poly.type
_entity_poly.pdbx_seq_one_letter_code
_entity_poly.pdbx_strand_id
1 'polypeptide(L)'
;MGGDSTVVGLDTHKAAIHVAMLLPDAIQPVQWQIANEPAAVRHLARKLRRAAEGEVRCCYEAGPCGYALQRQLEAAGVSCTVVAPSLIPVKPGERIKTDRRDARKLAELFRAGLLTAVAPPTAAEEAVRDLCRAREDAVEDRLRARHRLGKFLLRRGLIWRGGKKAWTQRYRDWVRGLRFEDAADQAVVATYLLAIEQVEERVRTLEGQLEAVAQAEPYRERVGWLRCFRGIDTVTAVTLLAELHGFQRFTTPRALMAYLGLVPSEHSSGEAQHRGGITKAGNLHARRLLIEAAWHYRHPPAIGKALRQRRQGQPARLLAVADRAQQRLHRRFSRLSARGKMANKVVVAVARELVGFIWAALTPAAAVRTPRRAARTA
;
A
#
# COMPACT_ATOMS: atom_id res chain seq x y z
N MET A 1 -28.61 -13.45 -6.48
CA MET A 1 -27.84 -14.58 -5.93
C MET A 1 -27.98 -14.52 -4.40
N GLY A 2 -28.85 -15.22 -3.76
CA GLY A 2 -29.01 -15.01 -2.33
C GLY A 2 -30.12 -15.82 -1.67
N GLY A 3 -30.40 -17.04 -2.09
CA GLY A 3 -31.42 -17.88 -1.45
C GLY A 3 -30.89 -18.86 -0.40
N ASP A 4 -29.68 -19.42 -0.58
CA ASP A 4 -29.32 -20.67 0.12
C ASP A 4 -28.03 -20.58 0.92
N SER A 5 -27.55 -19.42 1.35
CA SER A 5 -26.32 -19.32 2.13
C SER A 5 -26.51 -18.64 3.49
N THR A 6 -25.93 -19.26 4.53
CA THR A 6 -25.80 -18.66 5.85
C THR A 6 -24.66 -17.67 5.85
N VAL A 7 -24.94 -16.40 6.19
CA VAL A 7 -23.96 -15.32 6.21
C VAL A 7 -23.57 -14.98 7.64
N VAL A 8 -22.25 -14.78 7.87
CA VAL A 8 -21.71 -14.51 9.20
C VAL A 8 -20.85 -13.25 9.16
N GLY A 9 -21.27 -12.20 9.85
CA GLY A 9 -20.46 -11.02 10.12
C GLY A 9 -19.65 -11.20 11.39
N LEU A 10 -18.34 -10.91 11.30
CA LEU A 10 -17.40 -11.00 12.41
C LEU A 10 -16.79 -9.63 12.68
N ASP A 11 -16.95 -9.12 13.89
CA ASP A 11 -16.22 -7.95 14.34
C ASP A 11 -15.07 -8.40 15.25
N THR A 12 -13.83 -8.13 14.81
CA THR A 12 -12.61 -8.73 15.36
C THR A 12 -11.79 -7.75 16.18
N HIS A 13 -11.61 -8.10 17.46
CA HIS A 13 -10.75 -7.39 18.39
C HIS A 13 -9.63 -8.27 18.91
N LYS A 14 -8.63 -7.68 19.58
CA LYS A 14 -7.47 -8.38 20.13
C LYS A 14 -7.88 -9.59 21.03
N ALA A 15 -8.85 -9.38 21.91
CA ALA A 15 -9.26 -10.38 22.91
C ALA A 15 -10.49 -11.19 22.49
N ALA A 16 -11.35 -10.65 21.64
CA ALA A 16 -12.66 -11.22 21.36
C ALA A 16 -13.10 -11.00 19.92
N ILE A 17 -14.01 -11.85 19.48
CA ILE A 17 -14.69 -11.76 18.19
C ILE A 17 -16.20 -11.76 18.45
N HIS A 18 -16.90 -10.71 18.02
CA HIS A 18 -18.35 -10.67 17.99
C HIS A 18 -18.85 -11.32 16.71
N VAL A 19 -19.77 -12.26 16.86
CA VAL A 19 -20.31 -13.08 15.76
C VAL A 19 -21.78 -12.75 15.58
N ALA A 20 -22.18 -12.48 14.33
CA ALA A 20 -23.57 -12.31 13.93
C ALA A 20 -23.87 -13.26 12.78
N MET A 21 -24.57 -14.37 13.06
CA MET A 21 -24.95 -15.38 12.07
C MET A 21 -26.38 -15.12 11.60
N LEU A 22 -26.56 -15.00 10.29
CA LEU A 22 -27.81 -14.70 9.63
C LEU A 22 -28.16 -15.85 8.68
N LEU A 23 -29.14 -16.65 9.06
CA LEU A 23 -29.69 -17.73 8.23
C LEU A 23 -30.37 -17.18 6.97
N PRO A 24 -30.55 -17.98 5.91
CA PRO A 24 -31.10 -17.51 4.62
C PRO A 24 -32.38 -16.68 4.77
N ASP A 25 -33.39 -17.19 5.46
CA ASP A 25 -34.69 -16.56 5.61
C ASP A 25 -34.82 -15.72 6.88
N ALA A 26 -33.80 -15.66 7.73
CA ALA A 26 -33.85 -14.92 8.97
C ALA A 26 -33.73 -13.40 8.74
N ILE A 27 -34.57 -12.63 9.44
CA ILE A 27 -34.52 -11.16 9.46
C ILE A 27 -33.51 -10.68 10.50
N GLN A 28 -33.37 -11.42 11.61
CA GLN A 28 -32.52 -11.06 12.72
C GLN A 28 -31.36 -12.08 12.87
N PRO A 29 -30.10 -11.63 13.04
CA PRO A 29 -29.00 -12.54 13.25
C PRO A 29 -28.98 -13.09 14.68
N VAL A 30 -28.58 -14.33 14.83
CA VAL A 30 -28.14 -14.90 16.12
C VAL A 30 -26.77 -14.32 16.44
N GLN A 31 -26.60 -13.79 17.65
CA GLN A 31 -25.37 -13.08 18.04
C GLN A 31 -24.76 -13.66 19.32
N TRP A 32 -23.44 -13.80 19.31
CA TRP A 32 -22.67 -14.20 20.49
C TRP A 32 -21.23 -13.68 20.37
N GLN A 33 -20.44 -13.90 21.39
CA GLN A 33 -19.03 -13.55 21.43
C GLN A 33 -18.18 -14.79 21.70
N ILE A 34 -16.97 -14.81 21.14
CA ILE A 34 -15.96 -15.83 21.43
C ILE A 34 -14.62 -15.16 21.76
N ALA A 35 -13.70 -15.87 22.40
CA ALA A 35 -12.32 -15.44 22.53
C ALA A 35 -11.63 -15.45 21.15
N ASN A 36 -10.74 -14.49 20.91
CA ASN A 36 -9.93 -14.47 19.69
C ASN A 36 -8.70 -15.38 19.86
N GLU A 37 -8.95 -16.68 19.94
CA GLU A 37 -7.96 -17.73 20.14
C GLU A 37 -8.15 -18.86 19.12
N PRO A 38 -7.08 -19.53 18.67
CA PRO A 38 -7.18 -20.58 17.66
C PRO A 38 -8.16 -21.71 18.02
N ALA A 39 -8.25 -22.10 19.30
CA ALA A 39 -9.18 -23.12 19.74
C ALA A 39 -10.65 -22.67 19.62
N ALA A 40 -10.95 -21.44 20.04
CA ALA A 40 -12.28 -20.87 19.94
C ALA A 40 -12.71 -20.65 18.48
N VAL A 41 -11.80 -20.25 17.59
CA VAL A 41 -12.07 -20.11 16.14
C VAL A 41 -12.36 -21.49 15.51
N ARG A 42 -11.60 -22.54 15.86
CA ARG A 42 -11.91 -23.92 15.40
C ARG A 42 -13.27 -24.41 15.90
N HIS A 43 -13.63 -24.06 17.14
CA HIS A 43 -14.97 -24.37 17.68
C HIS A 43 -16.06 -23.58 16.94
N LEU A 44 -15.83 -22.30 16.67
CA LEU A 44 -16.72 -21.47 15.87
C LEU A 44 -16.97 -22.12 14.49
N ALA A 45 -15.93 -22.48 13.76
CA ALA A 45 -16.06 -23.09 12.44
C ALA A 45 -16.93 -24.38 12.47
N ARG A 46 -16.74 -25.23 13.49
CA ARG A 46 -17.58 -26.42 13.70
C ARG A 46 -19.02 -26.07 14.02
N LYS A 47 -19.25 -25.08 14.90
CA LYS A 47 -20.58 -24.61 15.27
C LYS A 47 -21.32 -24.06 14.06
N LEU A 48 -20.67 -23.21 13.26
CA LEU A 48 -21.23 -22.61 12.05
C LEU A 48 -21.67 -23.69 11.05
N ARG A 49 -20.81 -24.67 10.76
CA ARG A 49 -21.16 -25.78 9.84
C ARG A 49 -22.31 -26.66 10.31
N ARG A 50 -22.53 -26.79 11.63
CA ARG A 50 -23.64 -27.55 12.18
C ARG A 50 -24.96 -26.80 12.22
N ALA A 51 -24.89 -25.48 12.44
CA ALA A 51 -26.07 -24.61 12.59
C ALA A 51 -26.50 -23.93 11.29
N ALA A 52 -25.66 -23.99 10.26
CA ALA A 52 -25.93 -23.33 8.98
C ALA A 52 -26.94 -24.10 8.13
N GLU A 53 -27.73 -23.36 7.40
CA GLU A 53 -28.50 -23.80 6.25
C GLU A 53 -27.76 -23.39 4.99
N GLY A 54 -27.44 -24.35 4.13
CA GLY A 54 -26.65 -24.10 2.91
C GLY A 54 -25.17 -23.77 3.16
N GLU A 55 -24.56 -23.05 2.24
CA GLU A 55 -23.14 -22.64 2.30
C GLU A 55 -22.91 -21.60 3.39
N VAL A 56 -21.83 -21.77 4.19
CA VAL A 56 -21.41 -20.78 5.19
C VAL A 56 -20.43 -19.79 4.58
N ARG A 57 -20.76 -18.51 4.64
CA ARG A 57 -19.91 -17.42 4.16
C ARG A 57 -19.69 -16.39 5.26
N CYS A 58 -18.45 -16.30 5.74
CA CYS A 58 -18.07 -15.32 6.75
C CYS A 58 -17.49 -14.04 6.11
N CYS A 59 -17.62 -12.92 6.80
CA CYS A 59 -16.87 -11.71 6.49
C CYS A 59 -16.42 -10.96 7.74
N TYR A 60 -15.29 -10.26 7.65
CA TYR A 60 -14.84 -9.29 8.65
C TYR A 60 -14.08 -8.14 8.02
N GLU A 61 -13.97 -7.02 8.75
CA GLU A 61 -13.30 -5.82 8.32
C GLU A 61 -11.77 -5.95 8.43
N ALA A 62 -11.02 -5.57 7.39
CA ALA A 62 -9.56 -5.51 7.43
C ALA A 62 -9.11 -4.51 8.51
N GLY A 63 -8.32 -4.98 9.48
CA GLY A 63 -7.91 -4.20 10.64
C GLY A 63 -6.59 -4.69 11.24
N PRO A 64 -6.26 -4.22 12.46
CA PRO A 64 -5.01 -4.57 13.14
C PRO A 64 -4.83 -6.07 13.42
N CYS A 65 -5.93 -6.83 13.48
CA CYS A 65 -5.90 -8.29 13.67
C CYS A 65 -5.40 -9.07 12.43
N GLY A 66 -5.16 -8.37 11.31
CA GLY A 66 -4.61 -8.96 10.09
C GLY A 66 -5.48 -10.01 9.46
N TYR A 67 -4.84 -11.06 8.90
CA TYR A 67 -5.51 -12.12 8.13
C TYR A 67 -5.49 -13.49 8.82
N ALA A 68 -5.05 -13.57 10.08
CA ALA A 68 -4.96 -14.83 10.81
C ALA A 68 -6.33 -15.52 10.95
N LEU A 69 -7.39 -14.76 11.25
CA LEU A 69 -8.75 -15.28 11.36
C LEU A 69 -9.24 -15.85 10.02
N GLN A 70 -9.03 -15.14 8.92
CA GLN A 70 -9.40 -15.60 7.58
C GLN A 70 -8.72 -16.93 7.26
N ARG A 71 -7.41 -17.05 7.46
CA ARG A 71 -6.64 -18.28 7.24
C ARG A 71 -7.10 -19.45 8.11
N GLN A 72 -7.45 -19.18 9.37
CA GLN A 72 -7.95 -20.22 10.28
C GLN A 72 -9.33 -20.74 9.86
N LEU A 73 -10.23 -19.87 9.45
CA LEU A 73 -11.57 -20.24 8.97
C LEU A 73 -11.48 -21.02 7.65
N GLU A 74 -10.69 -20.55 6.69
CA GLU A 74 -10.46 -21.25 5.41
C GLU A 74 -9.84 -22.64 5.63
N ALA A 75 -8.83 -22.75 6.50
CA ALA A 75 -8.24 -24.04 6.88
C ALA A 75 -9.24 -24.98 7.57
N ALA A 76 -10.28 -24.44 8.22
CA ALA A 76 -11.37 -25.20 8.81
C ALA A 76 -12.54 -25.46 7.83
N GLY A 77 -12.40 -25.11 6.54
CA GLY A 77 -13.41 -25.32 5.51
C GLY A 77 -14.60 -24.34 5.57
N VAL A 78 -14.37 -23.13 6.10
CA VAL A 78 -15.38 -22.05 6.14
C VAL A 78 -14.88 -20.88 5.32
N SER A 79 -15.59 -20.54 4.26
CA SER A 79 -15.25 -19.40 3.40
C SER A 79 -15.27 -18.08 4.16
N CYS A 80 -14.20 -17.28 4.07
CA CYS A 80 -14.08 -16.04 4.82
C CYS A 80 -13.55 -14.89 3.97
N THR A 81 -14.38 -13.89 3.74
CA THR A 81 -14.06 -12.69 2.98
C THR A 81 -13.60 -11.56 3.91
N VAL A 82 -12.42 -11.01 3.64
CA VAL A 82 -11.97 -9.78 4.30
C VAL A 82 -12.49 -8.60 3.50
N VAL A 83 -13.07 -7.59 4.17
CA VAL A 83 -13.69 -6.44 3.50
C VAL A 83 -12.94 -5.13 3.76
N ALA A 84 -13.02 -4.21 2.81
CA ALA A 84 -12.34 -2.92 2.87
C ALA A 84 -13.06 -1.94 3.81
N PRO A 85 -12.45 -1.48 4.92
CA PRO A 85 -13.08 -0.61 5.92
C PRO A 85 -13.64 0.67 5.34
N SER A 86 -12.85 1.35 4.53
CA SER A 86 -13.19 2.66 3.95
C SER A 86 -14.31 2.61 2.89
N LEU A 87 -14.73 1.41 2.50
CA LEU A 87 -15.77 1.18 1.48
C LEU A 87 -17.05 0.55 2.07
N ILE A 88 -17.10 0.36 3.39
CA ILE A 88 -18.31 -0.11 4.07
C ILE A 88 -19.36 1.03 4.07
N PRO A 89 -20.57 0.80 3.55
CA PRO A 89 -21.63 1.80 3.56
C PRO A 89 -21.99 2.26 4.99
N VAL A 90 -22.05 3.58 5.19
CA VAL A 90 -22.46 4.17 6.46
C VAL A 90 -23.80 4.89 6.26
N LYS A 91 -24.79 4.57 7.10
CA LYS A 91 -26.10 5.27 7.08
C LYS A 91 -25.93 6.67 7.67
N PRO A 92 -26.44 7.73 7.01
CA PRO A 92 -26.44 9.07 7.60
C PRO A 92 -27.17 9.05 8.96
N GLY A 93 -26.59 9.68 9.98
CA GLY A 93 -27.19 9.76 11.32
C GLY A 93 -26.91 8.58 12.25
N GLU A 94 -26.21 7.55 11.83
CA GLU A 94 -25.78 6.44 12.69
C GLU A 94 -24.66 6.90 13.63
N ARG A 95 -25.04 7.24 14.89
CA ARG A 95 -24.13 7.79 15.92
C ARG A 95 -23.69 6.76 16.97
N ILE A 96 -24.35 5.60 17.03
CA ILE A 96 -24.08 4.59 18.05
C ILE A 96 -23.27 3.46 17.43
N LYS A 97 -22.02 3.35 17.81
CA LYS A 97 -21.11 2.26 17.43
C LYS A 97 -20.92 1.30 18.58
N THR A 98 -21.15 0.00 18.37
CA THR A 98 -20.85 -1.09 19.29
C THR A 98 -20.45 -2.32 18.47
N ASP A 99 -19.50 -3.12 18.96
CA ASP A 99 -18.98 -4.32 18.30
C ASP A 99 -20.11 -5.27 17.87
N ARG A 100 -21.12 -5.41 18.70
CA ARG A 100 -22.32 -6.23 18.38
C ARG A 100 -23.10 -5.69 17.16
N ARG A 101 -23.23 -4.36 17.06
CA ARG A 101 -23.91 -3.72 15.92
C ARG A 101 -23.04 -3.82 14.65
N ASP A 102 -21.71 -3.69 14.82
CA ASP A 102 -20.78 -3.77 13.70
C ASP A 102 -20.76 -5.18 13.09
N ALA A 103 -20.73 -6.24 13.89
CA ALA A 103 -20.87 -7.63 13.40
C ALA A 103 -22.21 -7.86 12.67
N ARG A 104 -23.31 -7.36 13.22
CA ARG A 104 -24.64 -7.44 12.59
C ARG A 104 -24.67 -6.72 11.25
N LYS A 105 -24.18 -5.48 11.21
CA LYS A 105 -24.11 -4.65 10.01
C LYS A 105 -23.28 -5.33 8.90
N LEU A 106 -22.16 -5.93 9.27
CA LEU A 106 -21.33 -6.69 8.34
C LEU A 106 -22.10 -7.88 7.74
N ALA A 107 -22.85 -8.66 8.55
CA ALA A 107 -23.67 -9.75 8.04
C ALA A 107 -24.77 -9.26 7.07
N GLU A 108 -25.49 -8.20 7.45
CA GLU A 108 -26.58 -7.62 6.63
C GLU A 108 -26.03 -7.08 5.28
N LEU A 109 -24.95 -6.30 5.31
CA LEU A 109 -24.34 -5.73 4.11
C LEU A 109 -23.70 -6.80 3.22
N PHE A 110 -23.11 -7.86 3.83
CA PHE A 110 -22.53 -8.96 3.09
C PHE A 110 -23.59 -9.78 2.36
N ARG A 111 -24.72 -10.07 3.01
CA ARG A 111 -25.87 -10.71 2.37
C ARG A 111 -26.41 -9.90 1.20
N ALA A 112 -26.45 -8.57 1.35
CA ALA A 112 -26.90 -7.66 0.30
C ALA A 112 -25.88 -7.46 -0.84
N GLY A 113 -24.66 -8.04 -0.76
CA GLY A 113 -23.63 -7.86 -1.77
C GLY A 113 -23.01 -6.45 -1.83
N LEU A 114 -23.14 -5.67 -0.75
CA LEU A 114 -22.73 -4.27 -0.68
C LEU A 114 -21.31 -4.07 -0.13
N LEU A 115 -20.59 -5.15 0.22
CA LEU A 115 -19.24 -5.08 0.73
C LEU A 115 -18.19 -5.31 -0.36
N THR A 116 -17.12 -4.53 -0.31
CA THR A 116 -15.99 -4.67 -1.24
C THR A 116 -14.93 -5.57 -0.62
N ALA A 117 -14.68 -6.71 -1.26
CA ALA A 117 -13.66 -7.65 -0.80
C ALA A 117 -12.23 -7.10 -1.00
N VAL A 118 -11.38 -7.38 -0.02
CA VAL A 118 -9.91 -7.23 -0.09
C VAL A 118 -9.32 -8.58 -0.45
N ALA A 119 -8.31 -8.61 -1.30
CA ALA A 119 -7.52 -9.82 -1.51
C ALA A 119 -6.49 -9.95 -0.38
N PRO A 120 -6.58 -10.94 0.51
CA PRO A 120 -5.54 -11.17 1.50
C PRO A 120 -4.23 -11.61 0.84
N PRO A 121 -3.07 -11.12 1.30
CA PRO A 121 -1.79 -11.65 0.85
C PRO A 121 -1.59 -13.08 1.39
N THR A 122 -0.77 -13.87 0.72
CA THR A 122 -0.23 -15.09 1.31
C THR A 122 0.63 -14.75 2.53
N ALA A 123 0.92 -15.71 3.40
CA ALA A 123 1.79 -15.49 4.56
C ALA A 123 3.19 -15.00 4.15
N ALA A 124 3.73 -15.52 3.03
CA ALA A 124 5.03 -15.09 2.50
C ALA A 124 4.99 -13.65 1.94
N GLU A 125 3.94 -13.28 1.21
CA GLU A 125 3.77 -11.91 0.72
C GLU A 125 3.56 -10.92 1.87
N GLU A 126 2.84 -11.33 2.93
CA GLU A 126 2.65 -10.53 4.14
C GLU A 126 3.99 -10.28 4.85
N ALA A 127 4.82 -11.31 5.03
CA ALA A 127 6.13 -11.19 5.64
C ALA A 127 7.05 -10.20 4.88
N VAL A 128 7.08 -10.27 3.55
CA VAL A 128 7.85 -9.32 2.73
C VAL A 128 7.28 -7.91 2.85
N ARG A 129 5.96 -7.76 2.86
CA ARG A 129 5.31 -6.46 3.07
C ARG A 129 5.67 -5.86 4.43
N ASP A 130 5.68 -6.65 5.48
CA ASP A 130 6.03 -6.20 6.82
C ASP A 130 7.52 -5.82 6.92
N LEU A 131 8.42 -6.55 6.23
CA LEU A 131 9.82 -6.17 6.09
C LEU A 131 9.98 -4.80 5.39
N CYS A 132 9.21 -4.54 4.31
CA CYS A 132 9.20 -3.25 3.63
C CYS A 132 8.73 -2.12 4.56
N ARG A 133 7.69 -2.36 5.36
CA ARG A 133 7.14 -1.39 6.32
C ARG A 133 8.09 -1.13 7.48
N ALA A 134 8.72 -2.17 8.03
CA ALA A 134 9.76 -2.02 9.04
C ALA A 134 10.94 -1.15 8.54
N ARG A 135 11.31 -1.30 7.27
CA ARG A 135 12.32 -0.42 6.65
C ARG A 135 11.81 1.02 6.51
N GLU A 136 10.55 1.24 6.17
CA GLU A 136 9.93 2.57 6.09
C GLU A 136 9.93 3.23 7.48
N ASP A 137 9.50 2.52 8.51
CA ASP A 137 9.51 2.99 9.91
C ASP A 137 10.92 3.38 10.35
N ALA A 138 11.94 2.57 10.03
CA ALA A 138 13.34 2.88 10.33
C ALA A 138 13.83 4.15 9.61
N VAL A 139 13.38 4.40 8.38
CA VAL A 139 13.70 5.65 7.65
C VAL A 139 13.04 6.87 8.31
N GLU A 140 11.82 6.73 8.79
CA GLU A 140 11.14 7.78 9.55
C GLU A 140 11.82 8.03 10.90
N ASP A 141 12.22 6.97 11.62
CA ASP A 141 13.02 7.09 12.85
C ASP A 141 14.32 7.85 12.61
N ARG A 142 15.01 7.54 11.51
CA ARG A 142 16.22 8.27 11.11
C ARG A 142 15.94 9.76 10.89
N LEU A 143 14.85 10.08 10.23
CA LEU A 143 14.45 11.47 10.01
C LEU A 143 14.16 12.17 11.34
N ARG A 144 13.42 11.53 12.25
CA ARG A 144 13.12 12.04 13.60
C ARG A 144 14.40 12.26 14.41
N ALA A 145 15.34 11.29 14.40
CA ALA A 145 16.61 11.40 15.11
C ALA A 145 17.46 12.58 14.59
N ARG A 146 17.53 12.72 13.25
CA ARG A 146 18.24 13.84 12.61
C ARG A 146 17.61 15.19 12.94
N HIS A 147 16.29 15.28 12.99
CA HIS A 147 15.60 16.51 13.39
C HIS A 147 15.86 16.89 14.85
N ARG A 148 15.91 15.92 15.79
CA ARG A 148 16.24 16.17 17.19
C ARG A 148 17.61 16.82 17.32
N LEU A 149 18.65 16.24 16.69
CA LEU A 149 19.98 16.82 16.69
C LEU A 149 20.00 18.20 16.03
N GLY A 150 19.38 18.35 14.85
CA GLY A 150 19.36 19.64 14.15
C GLY A 150 18.68 20.76 14.97
N LYS A 151 17.60 20.46 15.68
CA LYS A 151 16.91 21.41 16.56
C LYS A 151 17.72 21.71 17.82
N PHE A 152 18.44 20.73 18.36
CA PHE A 152 19.36 20.97 19.48
C PHE A 152 20.47 21.93 19.08
N LEU A 153 21.17 21.67 17.97
CA LEU A 153 22.25 22.53 17.47
C LEU A 153 21.72 23.96 17.19
N LEU A 154 20.57 24.10 16.58
CA LEU A 154 19.94 25.40 16.30
C LEU A 154 19.68 26.19 17.58
N ARG A 155 19.18 25.56 18.65
CA ARG A 155 18.98 26.23 19.95
C ARG A 155 20.27 26.68 20.63
N ARG A 156 21.41 26.09 20.27
CA ARG A 156 22.77 26.49 20.70
C ARG A 156 23.43 27.48 19.75
N GLY A 157 22.69 28.02 18.77
CA GLY A 157 23.24 28.95 17.78
C GLY A 157 24.21 28.31 16.77
N LEU A 158 24.32 26.98 16.76
CA LEU A 158 25.25 26.24 15.91
C LEU A 158 24.58 25.94 14.55
N ILE A 159 24.98 26.69 13.54
CA ILE A 159 24.41 26.61 12.19
C ILE A 159 25.47 26.13 11.21
N TRP A 160 25.18 25.03 10.51
CA TRP A 160 26.05 24.53 9.47
C TRP A 160 26.12 25.50 8.27
N ARG A 161 27.30 25.96 7.93
CA ARG A 161 27.57 26.87 6.80
C ARG A 161 28.46 26.26 5.71
N GLY A 162 28.88 24.98 5.87
CA GLY A 162 29.80 24.30 4.96
C GLY A 162 29.17 23.73 3.68
N GLY A 163 27.90 24.12 3.36
CA GLY A 163 27.23 23.74 2.12
C GLY A 163 25.70 23.64 2.26
N LYS A 164 25.01 23.51 1.12
CA LYS A 164 23.51 23.47 1.07
C LYS A 164 22.91 22.17 1.61
N LYS A 165 23.69 21.08 1.69
CA LYS A 165 23.19 19.77 2.12
C LYS A 165 23.75 19.41 3.51
N ALA A 166 22.86 19.13 4.44
CA ALA A 166 23.19 18.45 5.69
C ALA A 166 23.38 16.93 5.46
N TRP A 167 23.92 16.24 6.42
CA TRP A 167 24.11 14.77 6.46
C TRP A 167 25.10 14.22 5.41
N THR A 168 25.94 15.07 4.82
CA THR A 168 27.15 14.68 4.11
C THR A 168 28.24 14.27 5.11
N GLN A 169 29.29 13.57 4.65
CA GLN A 169 30.42 13.24 5.53
C GLN A 169 30.98 14.50 6.21
N ARG A 170 31.20 15.57 5.45
CA ARG A 170 31.68 16.85 5.96
C ARG A 170 30.79 17.46 7.05
N TYR A 171 29.45 17.33 6.92
CA TYR A 171 28.51 17.74 7.98
C TYR A 171 28.67 16.89 9.24
N ARG A 172 28.81 15.56 9.09
CA ARG A 172 28.99 14.63 10.20
C ARG A 172 30.31 14.92 10.95
N ASP A 173 31.39 15.16 10.22
CA ASP A 173 32.67 15.50 10.78
C ASP A 173 32.63 16.82 11.55
N TRP A 174 31.93 17.83 11.01
CA TRP A 174 31.66 19.06 11.72
C TRP A 174 30.91 18.83 13.03
N VAL A 175 29.82 18.05 13.02
CA VAL A 175 29.06 17.77 14.25
C VAL A 175 29.92 17.02 15.27
N ARG A 176 30.72 16.04 14.87
CA ARG A 176 31.64 15.30 15.75
C ARG A 176 32.75 16.19 16.31
N GLY A 177 33.15 17.20 15.57
CA GLY A 177 34.16 18.18 16.00
C GLY A 177 33.64 19.25 16.97
N LEU A 178 32.35 19.37 17.18
CA LEU A 178 31.81 20.34 18.13
C LEU A 178 32.25 20.03 19.56
N ARG A 179 32.56 21.08 20.30
CA ARG A 179 32.87 21.03 21.73
C ARG A 179 31.93 21.95 22.47
N PHE A 180 31.42 21.49 23.58
CA PHE A 180 30.50 22.21 24.44
C PHE A 180 31.20 22.44 25.81
N GLU A 181 31.00 23.61 26.38
CA GLU A 181 31.51 23.92 27.73
C GLU A 181 30.78 23.11 28.79
N ASP A 182 29.47 22.92 28.61
CA ASP A 182 28.65 22.11 29.50
C ASP A 182 28.70 20.62 29.13
N ALA A 183 29.09 19.79 30.09
CA ALA A 183 29.19 18.34 29.95
C ALA A 183 27.85 17.69 29.59
N ALA A 184 26.72 18.27 30.03
CA ALA A 184 25.38 17.80 29.71
C ALA A 184 25.07 17.99 28.20
N ASP A 185 25.44 19.14 27.63
CA ASP A 185 25.28 19.41 26.20
C ASP A 185 26.14 18.46 25.34
N GLN A 186 27.40 18.21 25.77
CA GLN A 186 28.27 17.24 25.12
C GLN A 186 27.67 15.83 25.14
N ALA A 187 27.10 15.40 26.28
CA ALA A 187 26.42 14.10 26.42
C ALA A 187 25.16 13.99 25.53
N VAL A 188 24.39 15.07 25.42
CA VAL A 188 23.19 15.10 24.55
C VAL A 188 23.56 14.93 23.09
N VAL A 189 24.59 15.63 22.60
CA VAL A 189 25.04 15.49 21.21
C VAL A 189 25.56 14.09 20.94
N ALA A 190 26.36 13.52 21.86
CA ALA A 190 26.83 12.13 21.73
C ALA A 190 25.67 11.13 21.64
N THR A 191 24.67 11.29 22.51
CA THR A 191 23.44 10.46 22.52
C THR A 191 22.67 10.56 21.21
N TYR A 192 22.49 11.77 20.68
CA TYR A 192 21.78 11.93 19.39
C TYR A 192 22.56 11.37 18.20
N LEU A 193 23.89 11.51 18.20
CA LEU A 193 24.74 10.90 17.17
C LEU A 193 24.64 9.37 17.21
N LEU A 194 24.75 8.78 18.40
CA LEU A 194 24.60 7.34 18.59
C LEU A 194 23.22 6.84 18.10
N ALA A 195 22.13 7.53 18.46
CA ALA A 195 20.79 7.19 18.01
C ALA A 195 20.67 7.21 16.47
N ILE A 196 21.30 8.18 15.81
CA ILE A 196 21.33 8.27 14.34
C ILE A 196 22.11 7.10 13.73
N GLU A 197 23.29 6.77 14.28
CA GLU A 197 24.14 5.66 13.82
C GLU A 197 23.41 4.32 13.94
N GLN A 198 22.76 4.07 15.08
CA GLN A 198 21.97 2.85 15.31
C GLN A 198 20.81 2.70 14.31
N VAL A 199 20.07 3.78 14.03
CA VAL A 199 18.98 3.73 13.06
C VAL A 199 19.49 3.59 11.63
N GLU A 200 20.63 4.20 11.28
CA GLU A 200 21.24 4.04 9.97
C GLU A 200 21.74 2.61 9.73
N GLU A 201 22.27 1.94 10.77
CA GLU A 201 22.63 0.52 10.70
C GLU A 201 21.39 -0.36 10.48
N ARG A 202 20.32 -0.10 11.24
CA ARG A 202 19.05 -0.82 11.07
C ARG A 202 18.49 -0.67 9.65
N VAL A 203 18.53 0.55 9.07
CA VAL A 203 18.11 0.77 7.68
C VAL A 203 18.96 -0.05 6.71
N ARG A 204 20.31 -0.08 6.88
CA ARG A 204 21.22 -0.86 6.03
C ARG A 204 20.92 -2.36 6.10
N THR A 205 20.71 -2.87 7.31
CA THR A 205 20.36 -4.29 7.52
C THR A 205 19.08 -4.67 6.81
N LEU A 206 18.01 -3.86 6.96
CA LEU A 206 16.72 -4.09 6.31
C LEU A 206 16.81 -3.96 4.79
N GLU A 207 17.59 -3.00 4.27
CA GLU A 207 17.84 -2.88 2.83
C GLU A 207 18.62 -4.08 2.27
N GLY A 208 19.58 -4.64 3.01
CA GLY A 208 20.26 -5.88 2.66
C GLY A 208 19.32 -7.09 2.59
N GLN A 209 18.39 -7.20 3.54
CA GLN A 209 17.36 -8.25 3.52
C GLN A 209 16.39 -8.09 2.33
N LEU A 210 15.99 -6.86 2.00
CA LEU A 210 15.15 -6.58 0.82
C LEU A 210 15.89 -6.88 -0.49
N GLU A 211 17.20 -6.62 -0.56
CA GLU A 211 18.00 -7.02 -1.73
C GLU A 211 18.05 -8.55 -1.89
N ALA A 212 18.18 -9.31 -0.79
CA ALA A 212 18.10 -10.77 -0.83
C ALA A 212 16.73 -11.26 -1.33
N VAL A 213 15.63 -10.66 -0.85
CA VAL A 213 14.27 -10.93 -1.37
C VAL A 213 14.19 -10.64 -2.86
N ALA A 214 14.79 -9.54 -3.32
CA ALA A 214 14.78 -9.15 -4.73
C ALA A 214 15.49 -10.17 -5.65
N GLN A 215 16.45 -10.95 -5.13
CA GLN A 215 17.19 -11.98 -5.88
C GLN A 215 16.50 -13.35 -5.82
N ALA A 216 15.53 -13.56 -4.94
CA ALA A 216 14.82 -14.81 -4.78
C ALA A 216 13.51 -14.86 -5.59
N GLU A 217 13.07 -16.09 -5.91
CA GLU A 217 11.71 -16.29 -6.45
C GLU A 217 10.64 -16.06 -5.35
N PRO A 218 9.48 -15.52 -5.68
CA PRO A 218 9.00 -15.14 -7.02
C PRO A 218 9.28 -13.67 -7.40
N TYR A 219 10.20 -12.97 -6.72
CA TYR A 219 10.43 -11.53 -6.88
C TYR A 219 11.42 -11.18 -7.98
N ARG A 220 12.46 -12.00 -8.18
CA ARG A 220 13.64 -11.70 -9.02
C ARG A 220 13.29 -11.13 -10.39
N GLU A 221 12.47 -11.84 -11.14
CA GLU A 221 12.11 -11.44 -12.50
C GLU A 221 11.34 -10.12 -12.51
N ARG A 222 10.30 -10.02 -11.68
CA ARG A 222 9.40 -8.85 -11.62
C ARG A 222 10.11 -7.61 -11.08
N VAL A 223 11.00 -7.77 -10.11
CA VAL A 223 11.88 -6.69 -9.61
C VAL A 223 12.79 -6.20 -10.73
N GLY A 224 13.41 -7.10 -11.49
CA GLY A 224 14.21 -6.76 -12.66
C GLY A 224 13.42 -5.92 -13.68
N TRP A 225 12.18 -6.28 -13.93
CA TRP A 225 11.28 -5.53 -14.82
C TRP A 225 10.99 -4.12 -14.32
N LEU A 226 10.62 -3.98 -13.06
CA LEU A 226 10.30 -2.68 -12.47
C LEU A 226 11.51 -1.75 -12.40
N ARG A 227 12.70 -2.29 -12.15
CA ARG A 227 13.96 -1.54 -12.12
C ARG A 227 14.38 -0.95 -13.48
N CYS A 228 13.74 -1.36 -14.58
CA CYS A 228 13.93 -0.73 -15.89
C CYS A 228 13.32 0.66 -15.99
N PHE A 229 12.37 0.98 -15.13
CA PHE A 229 11.73 2.29 -15.09
C PHE A 229 12.59 3.28 -14.30
N ARG A 230 12.66 4.52 -14.80
CA ARG A 230 13.35 5.60 -14.11
C ARG A 230 12.63 5.93 -12.78
N GLY A 231 13.41 6.09 -11.72
CA GLY A 231 12.89 6.39 -10.39
C GLY A 231 12.44 5.17 -9.58
N ILE A 232 12.59 3.95 -10.12
CA ILE A 232 12.32 2.70 -9.40
C ILE A 232 13.64 1.95 -9.21
N ASP A 233 14.07 1.83 -7.96
CA ASP A 233 15.22 1.02 -7.53
C ASP A 233 14.75 -0.35 -6.98
N THR A 234 15.67 -1.13 -6.41
CA THR A 234 15.35 -2.46 -5.85
C THR A 234 14.33 -2.36 -4.72
N VAL A 235 14.57 -1.49 -3.74
CA VAL A 235 13.68 -1.33 -2.58
C VAL A 235 12.29 -0.89 -3.01
N THR A 236 12.20 0.09 -3.89
CA THR A 236 10.93 0.57 -4.45
C THR A 236 10.22 -0.54 -5.21
N ALA A 237 10.93 -1.34 -6.00
CA ALA A 237 10.35 -2.44 -6.78
C ALA A 237 9.79 -3.55 -5.88
N VAL A 238 10.56 -4.01 -4.87
CA VAL A 238 10.11 -5.02 -3.90
C VAL A 238 8.90 -4.51 -3.14
N THR A 239 8.94 -3.26 -2.64
CA THR A 239 7.83 -2.67 -1.89
C THR A 239 6.56 -2.56 -2.75
N LEU A 240 6.67 -2.14 -4.01
CA LEU A 240 5.52 -2.09 -4.91
C LEU A 240 4.91 -3.48 -5.14
N LEU A 241 5.73 -4.52 -5.32
CA LEU A 241 5.25 -5.88 -5.50
C LEU A 241 4.59 -6.44 -4.24
N ALA A 242 5.17 -6.20 -3.07
CA ALA A 242 4.64 -6.63 -1.78
C ALA A 242 3.32 -5.93 -1.43
N GLU A 243 3.20 -4.63 -1.70
CA GLU A 243 1.98 -3.85 -1.44
C GLU A 243 0.86 -4.09 -2.46
N LEU A 244 1.21 -4.48 -3.69
CA LEU A 244 0.27 -4.74 -4.78
C LEU A 244 -0.02 -6.22 -5.01
N HIS A 245 0.49 -7.11 -4.20
CA HIS A 245 0.38 -8.57 -4.33
C HIS A 245 -0.83 -9.03 -5.19
N GLY A 246 -0.79 -10.24 -5.73
CA GLY A 246 -1.88 -10.73 -6.59
C GLY A 246 -2.18 -9.82 -7.78
N PHE A 247 -1.13 -9.34 -8.47
CA PHE A 247 -1.21 -8.31 -9.53
C PHE A 247 -2.20 -8.68 -10.66
N GLN A 248 -2.42 -9.96 -10.90
CA GLN A 248 -3.35 -10.50 -11.91
C GLN A 248 -4.81 -10.08 -11.67
N ARG A 249 -5.18 -9.71 -10.44
CA ARG A 249 -6.53 -9.21 -10.11
C ARG A 249 -6.89 -7.89 -10.79
N PHE A 250 -5.88 -7.13 -11.23
CA PHE A 250 -6.10 -5.87 -11.95
C PHE A 250 -6.24 -6.12 -13.45
N THR A 251 -7.46 -6.37 -13.91
CA THR A 251 -7.77 -6.67 -15.32
C THR A 251 -7.48 -5.53 -16.27
N THR A 252 -7.43 -4.30 -15.77
CA THR A 252 -7.13 -3.10 -16.57
C THR A 252 -6.21 -2.14 -15.81
N PRO A 253 -5.42 -1.30 -16.51
CA PRO A 253 -4.62 -0.27 -15.85
C PRO A 253 -5.48 0.75 -15.08
N ARG A 254 -6.72 0.97 -15.51
CA ARG A 254 -7.66 1.87 -14.80
C ARG A 254 -8.07 1.31 -13.45
N ALA A 255 -8.28 -0.01 -13.36
CA ALA A 255 -8.57 -0.68 -12.09
C ALA A 255 -7.42 -0.50 -11.09
N LEU A 256 -6.17 -0.66 -11.53
CA LEU A 256 -5.00 -0.42 -10.69
C LEU A 256 -4.87 1.06 -10.28
N MET A 257 -5.11 2.01 -11.20
CA MET A 257 -5.12 3.44 -10.87
C MET A 257 -6.18 3.79 -9.83
N ALA A 258 -7.37 3.20 -9.91
CA ALA A 258 -8.46 3.37 -8.96
C ALA A 258 -8.10 2.78 -7.59
N TYR A 259 -7.57 1.55 -7.57
CA TYR A 259 -7.09 0.89 -6.35
C TYR A 259 -6.01 1.70 -5.62
N LEU A 260 -5.16 2.41 -6.35
CA LEU A 260 -4.14 3.30 -5.80
C LEU A 260 -4.67 4.69 -5.42
N GLY A 261 -5.94 4.97 -5.66
CA GLY A 261 -6.55 6.27 -5.40
C GLY A 261 -5.94 7.43 -6.19
N LEU A 262 -5.37 7.15 -7.37
CA LEU A 262 -4.80 8.14 -8.29
C LEU A 262 -5.81 8.65 -9.33
N VAL A 263 -7.08 8.25 -9.23
CA VAL A 263 -8.15 8.78 -10.05
C VAL A 263 -8.78 10.00 -9.39
N PRO A 264 -9.24 11.01 -10.16
CA PRO A 264 -9.95 12.15 -9.60
C PRO A 264 -11.26 11.69 -8.95
N SER A 265 -11.63 12.35 -7.86
CA SER A 265 -13.01 12.29 -7.36
C SER A 265 -13.91 13.06 -8.33
N GLU A 266 -15.13 12.61 -8.49
CA GLU A 266 -16.13 13.24 -9.36
C GLU A 266 -17.48 13.26 -8.65
N HIS A 267 -18.09 14.44 -8.64
CA HIS A 267 -19.45 14.69 -8.14
C HIS A 267 -20.19 15.44 -9.24
N SER A 268 -20.63 14.70 -10.26
CA SER A 268 -21.28 15.28 -11.42
C SER A 268 -22.77 14.91 -11.39
N SER A 269 -23.63 15.88 -11.68
CA SER A 269 -25.08 15.69 -11.83
C SER A 269 -25.59 16.47 -13.03
N GLY A 270 -26.35 15.82 -13.92
CA GLY A 270 -26.81 16.41 -15.16
C GLY A 270 -25.64 16.89 -16.04
N GLU A 271 -25.70 18.13 -16.51
CA GLU A 271 -24.66 18.72 -17.34
C GLU A 271 -23.44 19.26 -16.54
N ALA A 272 -23.58 19.41 -15.22
CA ALA A 272 -22.53 19.95 -14.36
C ALA A 272 -21.49 18.88 -14.00
N GLN A 273 -20.23 19.05 -14.45
CA GLN A 273 -19.10 18.16 -14.09
C GLN A 273 -18.23 18.81 -13.03
N HIS A 274 -18.23 18.26 -11.82
CA HIS A 274 -17.36 18.69 -10.74
C HIS A 274 -16.29 17.63 -10.45
N ARG A 275 -15.06 17.85 -10.92
CA ARG A 275 -13.90 17.00 -10.64
C ARG A 275 -13.05 17.59 -9.54
N GLY A 276 -12.87 16.83 -8.46
CA GLY A 276 -12.06 17.18 -7.32
C GLY A 276 -10.59 16.73 -7.43
N GLY A 277 -9.93 16.59 -6.28
CA GLY A 277 -8.60 15.99 -6.18
C GLY A 277 -8.64 14.47 -6.44
N ILE A 278 -7.50 13.80 -6.25
CA ILE A 278 -7.47 12.34 -6.31
C ILE A 278 -8.24 11.75 -5.13
N THR A 279 -8.84 10.57 -5.32
CA THR A 279 -9.68 9.91 -4.28
C THR A 279 -8.90 9.55 -3.03
N LYS A 280 -7.58 9.31 -3.15
CA LYS A 280 -6.70 8.83 -2.06
C LYS A 280 -7.14 7.51 -1.43
N ALA A 281 -8.08 6.80 -2.03
CA ALA A 281 -8.49 5.48 -1.60
C ALA A 281 -7.36 4.45 -1.75
N GLY A 282 -7.49 3.30 -1.07
CA GLY A 282 -6.60 2.16 -1.21
C GLY A 282 -5.18 2.38 -0.68
N ASN A 283 -4.21 1.73 -1.31
CA ASN A 283 -2.86 1.58 -0.74
C ASN A 283 -2.05 2.89 -0.74
N LEU A 284 -1.81 3.45 0.44
CA LEU A 284 -1.04 4.68 0.65
C LEU A 284 0.45 4.50 0.32
N HIS A 285 1.05 3.37 0.76
CA HIS A 285 2.49 3.12 0.59
C HIS A 285 2.86 3.05 -0.89
N ALA A 286 2.15 2.22 -1.67
CA ALA A 286 2.37 2.10 -3.10
C ALA A 286 2.11 3.44 -3.83
N ARG A 287 1.06 4.17 -3.47
CA ARG A 287 0.76 5.50 -4.04
C ARG A 287 1.90 6.49 -3.81
N ARG A 288 2.45 6.56 -2.57
CA ARG A 288 3.56 7.44 -2.23
C ARG A 288 4.79 7.12 -3.08
N LEU A 289 5.20 5.85 -3.16
CA LEU A 289 6.35 5.42 -3.94
C LEU A 289 6.22 5.76 -5.42
N LEU A 290 5.03 5.59 -5.99
CA LEU A 290 4.76 5.93 -7.40
C LEU A 290 4.82 7.45 -7.66
N ILE A 291 4.39 8.27 -6.70
CA ILE A 291 4.52 9.72 -6.79
C ILE A 291 5.99 10.14 -6.67
N GLU A 292 6.76 9.53 -5.76
CA GLU A 292 8.20 9.76 -5.62
C GLU A 292 8.95 9.36 -6.91
N ALA A 293 8.66 8.18 -7.47
CA ALA A 293 9.22 7.76 -8.75
C ALA A 293 8.86 8.73 -9.90
N ALA A 294 7.65 9.26 -9.90
CA ALA A 294 7.18 10.18 -10.94
C ALA A 294 7.95 11.52 -10.97
N TRP A 295 8.52 11.98 -9.85
CA TRP A 295 9.38 13.17 -9.82
C TRP A 295 10.59 13.08 -10.74
N HIS A 296 11.10 11.89 -11.02
CA HIS A 296 12.25 11.68 -11.90
C HIS A 296 11.96 12.04 -13.36
N TYR A 297 10.70 12.06 -13.78
CA TYR A 297 10.28 12.39 -15.15
C TYR A 297 10.24 13.89 -15.43
N ARG A 298 10.55 14.75 -14.44
CA ARG A 298 10.82 16.18 -14.68
C ARG A 298 12.06 16.42 -15.55
N HIS A 299 13.03 15.51 -15.50
CA HIS A 299 14.25 15.57 -16.27
C HIS A 299 14.08 14.95 -17.66
N PRO A 300 14.76 15.47 -18.71
CA PRO A 300 14.75 14.91 -20.05
C PRO A 300 15.05 13.40 -20.07
N PRO A 301 14.52 12.66 -21.07
CA PRO A 301 14.81 11.25 -21.22
C PRO A 301 16.32 10.99 -21.34
N ALA A 302 16.85 10.12 -20.49
CA ALA A 302 18.25 9.72 -20.51
C ALA A 302 18.43 8.37 -19.85
N ILE A 303 19.39 7.57 -20.34
CA ILE A 303 19.78 6.29 -19.77
C ILE A 303 21.19 6.44 -19.19
N GLY A 304 21.28 6.89 -17.94
CA GLY A 304 22.55 7.00 -17.22
C GLY A 304 23.14 5.61 -16.86
N LYS A 305 24.38 5.58 -16.37
CA LYS A 305 25.12 4.35 -16.06
C LYS A 305 24.32 3.36 -15.20
N ALA A 306 23.78 3.79 -14.09
CA ALA A 306 23.01 2.95 -13.17
C ALA A 306 21.74 2.36 -13.81
N LEU A 307 20.99 3.14 -14.59
CA LEU A 307 19.80 2.64 -15.29
C LEU A 307 20.19 1.65 -16.40
N ARG A 308 21.29 1.90 -17.10
CA ARG A 308 21.81 1.00 -18.15
C ARG A 308 22.17 -0.37 -17.55
N GLN A 309 22.86 -0.41 -16.42
CA GLN A 309 23.18 -1.65 -15.73
C GLN A 309 21.93 -2.44 -15.32
N ARG A 310 20.92 -1.78 -14.77
CA ARG A 310 19.66 -2.44 -14.36
C ARG A 310 18.86 -3.00 -15.53
N ARG A 311 19.07 -2.49 -16.74
CA ARG A 311 18.39 -2.91 -17.98
C ARG A 311 19.11 -4.04 -18.72
N GLN A 312 20.33 -4.39 -18.33
CA GLN A 312 21.09 -5.48 -18.94
C GLN A 312 20.35 -6.82 -18.75
N GLY A 313 20.25 -7.61 -19.83
CA GLY A 313 19.59 -8.92 -19.82
C GLY A 313 18.06 -8.86 -19.71
N GLN A 314 17.43 -7.67 -19.71
CA GLN A 314 15.99 -7.56 -19.62
C GLN A 314 15.31 -7.72 -21.00
N PRO A 315 14.08 -8.28 -21.06
CA PRO A 315 13.38 -8.53 -22.32
C PRO A 315 13.19 -7.26 -23.16
N ALA A 316 13.43 -7.33 -24.46
CA ALA A 316 13.31 -6.19 -25.40
C ALA A 316 11.91 -5.52 -25.35
N ARG A 317 10.83 -6.33 -25.22
CA ARG A 317 9.47 -5.82 -25.03
C ARG A 317 9.36 -4.87 -23.82
N LEU A 318 9.96 -5.27 -22.72
CA LEU A 318 9.93 -4.49 -21.49
C LEU A 318 10.73 -3.19 -21.61
N LEU A 319 11.91 -3.27 -22.22
CA LEU A 319 12.73 -2.10 -22.50
C LEU A 319 11.99 -1.09 -23.36
N ALA A 320 11.28 -1.55 -24.38
CA ALA A 320 10.43 -0.70 -25.23
C ALA A 320 9.28 -0.04 -24.45
N VAL A 321 8.67 -0.74 -23.46
CA VAL A 321 7.64 -0.16 -22.58
C VAL A 321 8.26 0.93 -21.69
N ALA A 322 9.42 0.67 -21.08
CA ALA A 322 10.11 1.63 -20.22
C ALA A 322 10.59 2.87 -21.00
N ASP A 323 11.04 2.73 -22.23
CA ASP A 323 11.45 3.86 -23.09
C ASP A 323 10.27 4.72 -23.50
N ARG A 324 9.16 4.11 -23.91
CA ARG A 324 7.91 4.83 -24.18
C ARG A 324 7.41 5.58 -22.94
N ALA A 325 7.51 4.93 -21.76
CA ALA A 325 7.16 5.58 -20.50
C ALA A 325 8.01 6.83 -20.27
N GLN A 326 9.34 6.71 -20.40
CA GLN A 326 10.26 7.82 -20.17
C GLN A 326 9.97 9.01 -21.06
N GLN A 327 9.76 8.79 -22.37
CA GLN A 327 9.44 9.84 -23.33
C GLN A 327 8.07 10.47 -23.06
N ARG A 328 7.04 9.64 -22.87
CA ARG A 328 5.66 10.12 -22.68
C ARG A 328 5.49 10.88 -21.36
N LEU A 329 6.03 10.34 -20.27
CA LEU A 329 5.88 10.93 -18.94
C LEU A 329 6.65 12.25 -18.83
N HIS A 330 7.84 12.34 -19.43
CA HIS A 330 8.57 13.63 -19.51
C HIS A 330 7.78 14.67 -20.31
N ARG A 331 7.29 14.33 -21.51
CA ARG A 331 6.43 15.23 -22.29
C ARG A 331 5.19 15.67 -21.53
N ARG A 332 4.57 14.75 -20.79
CA ARG A 332 3.42 15.05 -19.94
C ARG A 332 3.77 16.03 -18.83
N PHE A 333 4.89 15.78 -18.14
CA PHE A 333 5.39 16.67 -17.08
C PHE A 333 5.62 18.08 -17.63
N SER A 334 6.43 18.22 -18.67
CA SER A 334 6.78 19.51 -19.29
C SER A 334 5.55 20.28 -19.77
N ARG A 335 4.63 19.59 -20.47
CA ARG A 335 3.40 20.23 -20.97
C ARG A 335 2.50 20.76 -19.87
N LEU A 336 2.34 20.01 -18.76
CA LEU A 336 1.51 20.46 -17.64
C LEU A 336 2.17 21.58 -16.86
N SER A 337 3.50 21.54 -16.69
CA SER A 337 4.26 22.61 -16.03
C SER A 337 4.23 23.90 -16.86
N ALA A 338 4.39 23.83 -18.20
CA ALA A 338 4.29 24.97 -19.09
C ALA A 338 2.90 25.64 -19.07
N ARG A 339 1.85 24.88 -18.70
CA ARG A 339 0.48 25.40 -18.48
C ARG A 339 0.26 26.02 -17.09
N GLY A 340 1.31 26.25 -16.32
CA GLY A 340 1.22 26.85 -14.98
C GLY A 340 0.61 25.92 -13.91
N LYS A 341 0.49 24.59 -14.16
CA LYS A 341 -0.03 23.68 -13.14
C LYS A 341 0.97 23.51 -12.01
N MET A 342 0.47 23.54 -10.78
CA MET A 342 1.30 23.30 -9.58
C MET A 342 2.06 21.98 -9.69
N ALA A 343 3.35 21.97 -9.33
CA ALA A 343 4.24 20.83 -9.46
C ALA A 343 3.68 19.54 -8.81
N ASN A 344 3.05 19.65 -7.64
CA ASN A 344 2.41 18.52 -6.96
C ASN A 344 1.24 17.93 -7.75
N LYS A 345 0.45 18.75 -8.45
CA LYS A 345 -0.62 18.25 -9.34
C LYS A 345 -0.06 17.61 -10.60
N VAL A 346 1.05 18.17 -11.13
CA VAL A 346 1.74 17.62 -12.30
C VAL A 346 2.30 16.24 -12.00
N VAL A 347 3.04 16.06 -10.90
CA VAL A 347 3.67 14.79 -10.56
C VAL A 347 2.62 13.69 -10.28
N VAL A 348 1.51 14.01 -9.66
CA VAL A 348 0.40 13.05 -9.44
C VAL A 348 -0.22 12.61 -10.78
N ALA A 349 -0.38 13.52 -11.74
CA ALA A 349 -0.87 13.18 -13.07
C ALA A 349 0.13 12.28 -13.84
N VAL A 350 1.43 12.48 -13.64
CA VAL A 350 2.50 11.65 -14.20
C VAL A 350 2.53 10.28 -13.51
N ALA A 351 2.41 10.22 -12.18
CA ALA A 351 2.34 8.98 -11.41
C ALA A 351 1.17 8.10 -11.88
N ARG A 352 0.00 8.69 -12.11
CA ARG A 352 -1.15 7.97 -12.65
C ARG A 352 -0.84 7.32 -14.01
N GLU A 353 -0.16 8.01 -14.93
CA GLU A 353 0.23 7.43 -16.22
C GLU A 353 1.35 6.38 -16.06
N LEU A 354 2.29 6.58 -15.11
CA LEU A 354 3.34 5.60 -14.78
C LEU A 354 2.73 4.26 -14.36
N VAL A 355 1.65 4.27 -13.56
CA VAL A 355 0.90 3.06 -13.19
C VAL A 355 0.45 2.27 -14.40
N GLY A 356 0.00 2.93 -15.46
CA GLY A 356 -0.39 2.25 -16.70
C GLY A 356 0.77 1.53 -17.38
N PHE A 357 1.97 2.10 -17.39
CA PHE A 357 3.17 1.45 -17.91
C PHE A 357 3.65 0.30 -17.03
N ILE A 358 3.58 0.44 -15.71
CA ILE A 358 3.90 -0.64 -14.76
C ILE A 358 2.93 -1.81 -14.95
N TRP A 359 1.63 -1.53 -15.09
CA TRP A 359 0.63 -2.54 -15.38
C TRP A 359 0.97 -3.31 -16.67
N ALA A 360 1.30 -2.60 -17.75
CA ALA A 360 1.67 -3.21 -19.02
C ALA A 360 2.97 -4.04 -18.95
N ALA A 361 3.91 -3.65 -18.08
CA ALA A 361 5.15 -4.39 -17.85
C ALA A 361 4.91 -5.70 -17.09
N LEU A 362 4.07 -5.67 -16.06
CA LEU A 362 3.79 -6.80 -15.18
C LEU A 362 2.69 -7.75 -15.69
N THR A 363 1.94 -7.34 -16.73
CA THR A 363 0.88 -8.16 -17.32
C THR A 363 1.43 -8.92 -18.55
N PRO A 364 1.26 -10.26 -18.62
CA PRO A 364 1.66 -11.04 -19.78
C PRO A 364 1.01 -10.55 -21.08
N ALA A 365 1.70 -10.67 -22.20
CA ALA A 365 1.20 -10.21 -23.50
C ALA A 365 -0.13 -10.85 -23.91
N ALA A 366 -0.36 -12.10 -23.53
CA ALA A 366 -1.59 -12.84 -23.80
C ALA A 366 -2.83 -12.29 -23.05
N ALA A 367 -2.62 -11.58 -21.92
CA ALA A 367 -3.72 -11.02 -21.10
C ALA A 367 -4.15 -9.61 -21.54
N VAL A 368 -3.39 -8.97 -22.44
CA VAL A 368 -3.74 -7.67 -23.04
C VAL A 368 -4.71 -7.90 -24.21
N ARG A 369 -5.80 -8.60 -24.00
CA ARG A 369 -6.90 -8.63 -24.95
C ARG A 369 -7.59 -7.27 -24.93
N THR A 370 -7.55 -6.56 -26.05
CA THR A 370 -8.31 -5.35 -26.34
C THR A 370 -9.78 -5.57 -25.96
N PRO A 371 -10.43 -4.67 -25.19
CA PRO A 371 -11.87 -4.77 -25.00
C PRO A 371 -12.50 -4.68 -26.41
N ARG A 372 -13.26 -5.70 -26.80
CA ARG A 372 -14.15 -5.63 -27.95
C ARG A 372 -15.00 -4.36 -27.79
N ARG A 373 -14.87 -3.43 -28.71
CA ARG A 373 -15.86 -2.39 -28.93
C ARG A 373 -17.22 -3.10 -29.01
N ALA A 374 -18.06 -2.91 -28.00
CA ALA A 374 -19.46 -3.25 -28.14
C ALA A 374 -19.97 -2.50 -29.37
N ALA A 375 -20.37 -3.25 -30.39
CA ALA A 375 -21.03 -2.71 -31.55
C ALA A 375 -22.25 -1.95 -31.03
N ARG A 376 -22.29 -0.64 -31.25
CA ARG A 376 -23.53 0.12 -31.20
C ARG A 376 -24.37 -0.41 -32.35
N THR A 377 -25.30 -1.28 -32.07
CA THR A 377 -26.45 -1.51 -32.94
C THR A 377 -27.35 -0.30 -32.81
N ALA A 378 -27.70 0.22 -33.97
CA ALA A 378 -28.59 1.36 -34.22
C ALA A 378 -29.98 1.17 -33.59
#